data_587feeddf47c0156d7c0f048b3517d17
#
_entry.id   587feeddf47c0156d7c0f048b3517d17
#
_cell.length_a   1.000
_cell.length_b   1.000
_cell.length_c   1.000
_cell.angle_alpha   90.00
_cell.angle_beta   90.00
_cell.angle_gamma   90.00
#
_symmetry.space_group_name_H-M   'P 1'
#
loop_
_entity.id
_entity.type
_entity.pdbx_description
1 polymer ?
#
loop_
_entity_poly.entity_id
_entity_poly.type
_entity_poly.pdbx_seq_one_letter_code
_entity_poly.pdbx_strand_id
1 'polypeptide(L)'
;MYKNPNKKPIAIDLFCGAGGLSSGLEAAGFEIAVAVDFDCKACLTYSQNHKNTQIISENIVRLKSQDVLARGGLSKGNIALIAGGPPCQGFSMANGRTRTKGNPKNRLVNHFVRFVREIRPPLFLMENVLGFRSIAQGKVLESLRARLSQLGYRTKLVTLNAASYGVPQHRWRVFLIGSRRGKEFREPLPRYGNKSKKPYVTVREAIIGDLPNIIPPGKDISSYAGLPNTLYQSKMHGRQNKLYNHIVTKNGETVRKRKSFVPSGGNWKNIPKEFCNIKVQYSATYKRLNPNEPSITVSNYRKSMLIHPFQNRGLSVREAARLQSFPDYYIFYGGISSMQQQVGDAVPPLLAEAVGKQLMRMLS
;
A
#
# COMPACT_ATOMS: atom_id res chain seq x y z
N MET A 1 -30.19 -4.28 -7.12
CA MET A 1 -29.62 -5.64 -7.20
C MET A 1 -28.62 -5.67 -8.33
N TYR A 2 -27.38 -6.08 -8.07
CA TYR A 2 -26.43 -6.45 -9.11
C TYR A 2 -26.98 -7.74 -9.75
N LYS A 3 -27.76 -7.60 -10.80
CA LYS A 3 -28.60 -8.69 -11.35
C LYS A 3 -27.91 -9.62 -12.34
N ASN A 4 -26.60 -9.46 -12.57
CA ASN A 4 -25.90 -10.32 -13.51
C ASN A 4 -24.77 -11.08 -12.80
N PRO A 5 -24.95 -12.38 -12.46
CA PRO A 5 -23.95 -13.19 -11.79
C PRO A 5 -22.64 -13.36 -12.62
N ASN A 6 -22.69 -13.08 -13.93
CA ASN A 6 -21.56 -13.23 -14.84
C ASN A 6 -20.72 -11.94 -15.02
N LYS A 7 -21.14 -10.79 -14.45
CA LYS A 7 -20.37 -9.54 -14.54
C LYS A 7 -19.71 -9.20 -13.20
N LYS A 8 -18.41 -8.92 -13.23
CA LYS A 8 -17.68 -8.44 -12.05
C LYS A 8 -18.25 -7.10 -11.57
N PRO A 9 -18.39 -6.90 -10.24
CA PRO A 9 -18.78 -5.60 -9.70
C PRO A 9 -17.74 -4.53 -10.04
N ILE A 10 -18.23 -3.42 -10.62
CA ILE A 10 -17.36 -2.31 -11.05
C ILE A 10 -16.96 -1.44 -9.87
N ALA A 11 -15.68 -1.14 -9.79
CA ALA A 11 -15.12 -0.24 -8.80
C ALA A 11 -14.37 0.94 -9.45
N ILE A 12 -14.29 2.05 -8.71
CA ILE A 12 -13.44 3.20 -9.01
C ILE A 12 -12.42 3.33 -7.88
N ASP A 13 -11.13 3.46 -8.21
CA ASP A 13 -10.06 3.68 -7.23
C ASP A 13 -9.57 5.13 -7.28
N LEU A 14 -9.85 5.88 -6.23
CA LEU A 14 -9.43 7.28 -6.07
C LEU A 14 -8.15 7.35 -5.23
N PHE A 15 -7.18 8.14 -5.66
CA PHE A 15 -5.84 8.17 -5.05
C PHE A 15 -5.12 6.83 -5.20
N CYS A 16 -5.20 6.24 -6.39
CA CYS A 16 -4.79 4.87 -6.65
C CYS A 16 -3.28 4.62 -6.50
N GLY A 17 -2.44 5.68 -6.57
CA GLY A 17 -0.99 5.54 -6.54
C GLY A 17 -0.49 4.56 -7.60
N ALA A 18 0.38 3.67 -7.20
CA ALA A 18 0.88 2.60 -8.06
C ALA A 18 -0.04 1.36 -8.15
N GLY A 19 -1.28 1.38 -7.61
CA GLY A 19 -2.27 0.33 -7.83
C GLY A 19 -2.29 -0.84 -6.84
N GLY A 20 -1.67 -0.73 -5.68
CA GLY A 20 -1.66 -1.83 -4.70
C GLY A 20 -3.05 -2.17 -4.15
N LEU A 21 -3.91 -1.17 -3.92
CA LEU A 21 -5.31 -1.37 -3.52
C LEU A 21 -6.10 -2.03 -4.66
N SER A 22 -5.99 -1.49 -5.87
CA SER A 22 -6.61 -2.03 -7.08
C SER A 22 -6.22 -3.50 -7.31
N SER A 23 -4.93 -3.85 -7.25
CA SER A 23 -4.46 -5.24 -7.42
C SER A 23 -5.14 -6.21 -6.46
N GLY A 24 -5.33 -5.82 -5.20
CA GLY A 24 -6.01 -6.66 -4.23
C GLY A 24 -7.53 -6.74 -4.46
N LEU A 25 -8.17 -5.65 -4.87
CA LEU A 25 -9.60 -5.65 -5.20
C LEU A 25 -9.89 -6.48 -6.45
N GLU A 26 -9.03 -6.41 -7.48
CA GLU A 26 -9.11 -7.27 -8.68
C GLU A 26 -8.95 -8.76 -8.31
N ALA A 27 -7.98 -9.09 -7.45
CA ALA A 27 -7.82 -10.46 -6.93
C ALA A 27 -9.01 -10.93 -6.09
N ALA A 28 -9.77 -10.01 -5.50
CA ALA A 28 -11.02 -10.31 -4.79
C ALA A 28 -12.24 -10.47 -5.71
N GLY A 29 -12.12 -10.11 -7.01
CA GLY A 29 -13.18 -10.28 -8.00
C GLY A 29 -13.84 -8.98 -8.47
N PHE A 30 -13.37 -7.81 -8.08
CA PHE A 30 -13.81 -6.53 -8.64
C PHE A 30 -13.20 -6.28 -10.03
N GLU A 31 -13.87 -5.47 -10.82
CA GLU A 31 -13.34 -4.81 -12.01
C GLU A 31 -13.08 -3.35 -11.67
N ILE A 32 -11.81 -2.92 -11.77
CA ILE A 32 -11.47 -1.52 -11.59
C ILE A 32 -11.59 -0.84 -12.95
N ALA A 33 -12.72 -0.18 -13.19
CA ALA A 33 -12.97 0.46 -14.48
C ALA A 33 -12.23 1.78 -14.63
N VAL A 34 -12.15 2.56 -13.55
CA VAL A 34 -11.44 3.85 -13.54
C VAL A 34 -10.56 3.97 -12.29
N ALA A 35 -9.36 4.51 -12.46
CA ALA A 35 -8.46 4.89 -11.39
C ALA A 35 -8.00 6.35 -11.55
N VAL A 36 -7.80 7.05 -10.43
CA VAL A 36 -7.45 8.47 -10.44
C VAL A 36 -6.27 8.70 -9.50
N ASP A 37 -5.22 9.33 -10.00
CA ASP A 37 -4.13 9.89 -9.18
C ASP A 37 -3.54 11.14 -9.87
N PHE A 38 -2.83 11.99 -9.13
CA PHE A 38 -2.17 13.17 -9.68
C PHE A 38 -0.68 12.93 -10.00
N ASP A 39 -0.06 11.88 -9.42
CA ASP A 39 1.35 11.54 -9.68
C ASP A 39 1.48 10.79 -11.00
N CYS A 40 1.94 11.48 -12.03
CA CYS A 40 2.10 10.91 -13.37
C CYS A 40 3.03 9.67 -13.41
N LYS A 41 4.03 9.57 -12.51
CA LYS A 41 4.93 8.40 -12.43
C LYS A 41 4.22 7.20 -11.83
N ALA A 42 3.40 7.42 -10.81
CA ALA A 42 2.54 6.38 -10.25
C ALA A 42 1.48 5.95 -11.27
N CYS A 43 0.86 6.88 -11.98
CA CYS A 43 -0.09 6.61 -13.07
C CYS A 43 0.55 5.79 -14.21
N LEU A 44 1.81 6.07 -14.57
CA LEU A 44 2.54 5.25 -15.54
C LEU A 44 2.72 3.81 -15.05
N THR A 45 3.16 3.61 -13.80
CA THR A 45 3.23 2.29 -13.18
C THR A 45 1.87 1.61 -13.20
N TYR A 46 0.82 2.32 -12.80
CA TYR A 46 -0.54 1.82 -12.79
C TYR A 46 -0.98 1.32 -14.17
N SER A 47 -0.88 2.16 -15.20
CA SER A 47 -1.33 1.85 -16.57
C SER A 47 -0.61 0.63 -17.17
N GLN A 48 0.66 0.42 -16.80
CA GLN A 48 1.43 -0.72 -17.28
C GLN A 48 1.03 -2.05 -16.64
N ASN A 49 0.49 -2.03 -15.43
CA ASN A 49 0.09 -3.23 -14.68
C ASN A 49 -1.42 -3.51 -14.70
N HIS A 50 -2.26 -2.49 -14.97
CA HIS A 50 -3.73 -2.58 -15.00
C HIS A 50 -4.27 -2.19 -16.38
N LYS A 51 -4.06 -3.06 -17.38
CA LYS A 51 -4.33 -2.76 -18.81
C LYS A 51 -5.79 -2.47 -19.13
N ASN A 52 -6.72 -2.98 -18.33
CA ASN A 52 -8.16 -2.83 -18.53
C ASN A 52 -8.78 -1.66 -17.76
N THR A 53 -7.98 -0.90 -17.03
CA THR A 53 -8.44 0.24 -16.22
C THR A 53 -8.16 1.55 -16.93
N GLN A 54 -9.16 2.42 -17.05
CA GLN A 54 -8.96 3.79 -17.49
C GLN A 54 -8.29 4.59 -16.38
N ILE A 55 -7.00 4.93 -16.55
CA ILE A 55 -6.27 5.79 -15.61
C ILE A 55 -6.46 7.28 -15.97
N ILE A 56 -6.76 8.10 -14.96
CA ILE A 56 -6.89 9.55 -15.06
C ILE A 56 -5.78 10.18 -14.21
N SER A 57 -4.75 10.73 -14.90
CA SER A 57 -3.61 11.39 -14.24
C SER A 57 -3.90 12.86 -14.01
N GLU A 58 -4.77 13.16 -13.04
CA GLU A 58 -5.20 14.53 -12.75
C GLU A 58 -5.46 14.75 -11.24
N ASN A 59 -5.40 16.04 -10.85
CA ASN A 59 -5.72 16.41 -9.47
C ASN A 59 -7.23 16.30 -9.22
N ILE A 60 -7.62 15.44 -8.30
CA ILE A 60 -9.03 15.16 -7.92
C ILE A 60 -9.81 16.44 -7.50
N VAL A 61 -9.10 17.48 -7.06
CA VAL A 61 -9.72 18.77 -6.69
C VAL A 61 -10.42 19.41 -7.88
N ARG A 62 -9.88 19.24 -9.10
CA ARG A 62 -10.39 19.81 -10.36
C ARG A 62 -11.36 18.88 -11.09
N LEU A 63 -11.35 17.58 -10.80
CA LEU A 63 -12.19 16.59 -11.46
C LEU A 63 -13.64 16.64 -10.97
N LYS A 64 -14.58 16.58 -11.89
CA LYS A 64 -16.00 16.31 -11.61
C LYS A 64 -16.26 14.80 -11.69
N SER A 65 -17.15 14.30 -10.85
CA SER A 65 -17.51 12.87 -10.88
C SER A 65 -18.13 12.43 -12.22
N GLN A 66 -18.84 13.34 -12.89
CA GLN A 66 -19.41 13.11 -14.22
C GLN A 66 -18.32 12.88 -15.27
N ASP A 67 -17.22 13.65 -15.24
CA ASP A 67 -16.12 13.49 -16.19
C ASP A 67 -15.40 12.15 -15.97
N VAL A 68 -15.25 11.72 -14.71
CA VAL A 68 -14.67 10.41 -14.36
C VAL A 68 -15.54 9.27 -14.87
N LEU A 69 -16.87 9.37 -14.70
CA LEU A 69 -17.81 8.38 -15.22
C LEU A 69 -17.80 8.35 -16.76
N ALA A 70 -17.85 9.51 -17.42
CA ALA A 70 -17.84 9.61 -18.88
C ALA A 70 -16.58 8.98 -19.50
N ARG A 71 -15.38 9.29 -18.94
CA ARG A 71 -14.11 8.71 -19.41
C ARG A 71 -14.03 7.19 -19.22
N GLY A 72 -14.73 6.64 -18.25
CA GLY A 72 -14.85 5.19 -18.02
C GLY A 72 -16.00 4.52 -18.78
N GLY A 73 -16.80 5.28 -19.55
CA GLY A 73 -18.02 4.73 -20.17
C GLY A 73 -19.05 4.24 -19.13
N LEU A 74 -19.11 4.87 -17.97
CA LEU A 74 -19.87 4.39 -16.82
C LEU A 74 -21.10 5.26 -16.53
N SER A 75 -22.12 4.64 -15.93
CA SER A 75 -23.24 5.33 -15.30
C SER A 75 -23.21 5.12 -13.77
N LYS A 76 -23.82 6.04 -13.00
CA LYS A 76 -23.84 5.97 -11.53
C LYS A 76 -24.36 4.62 -11.00
N GLY A 77 -25.39 4.07 -11.64
CA GLY A 77 -26.04 2.83 -11.22
C GLY A 77 -25.16 1.58 -11.39
N ASN A 78 -24.12 1.65 -12.20
CA ASN A 78 -23.24 0.52 -12.48
C ASN A 78 -22.07 0.40 -11.47
N ILE A 79 -21.83 1.43 -10.67
CA ILE A 79 -20.70 1.45 -9.72
C ILE A 79 -21.07 0.73 -8.43
N ALA A 80 -20.38 -0.37 -8.14
CA ALA A 80 -20.55 -1.15 -6.91
C ALA A 80 -19.74 -0.61 -5.75
N LEU A 81 -18.55 -0.06 -6.02
CA LEU A 81 -17.59 0.36 -5.01
C LEU A 81 -16.85 1.64 -5.44
N ILE A 82 -16.72 2.60 -4.53
CA ILE A 82 -15.67 3.61 -4.60
C ILE A 82 -14.64 3.26 -3.53
N ALA A 83 -13.41 2.98 -3.96
CA ALA A 83 -12.26 2.73 -3.09
C ALA A 83 -11.28 3.90 -3.16
N GLY A 84 -10.38 4.00 -2.17
CA GLY A 84 -9.26 4.94 -2.25
C GLY A 84 -8.56 5.21 -0.94
N GLY A 85 -7.32 5.72 -1.03
CA GLY A 85 -6.48 6.11 0.10
C GLY A 85 -6.17 7.60 0.10
N PRO A 86 -7.12 8.50 0.45
CA PRO A 86 -6.84 9.94 0.46
C PRO A 86 -5.71 10.26 1.45
N PRO A 87 -4.66 11.00 1.02
CA PRO A 87 -3.51 11.26 1.87
C PRO A 87 -3.88 12.12 3.08
N CYS A 88 -3.41 11.69 4.25
CA CYS A 88 -3.59 12.35 5.55
C CYS A 88 -2.23 12.79 6.14
N GLN A 89 -1.35 13.36 5.32
CA GLN A 89 0.04 13.67 5.72
C GLN A 89 0.17 14.72 6.83
N GLY A 90 -0.85 15.54 7.07
CA GLY A 90 -0.89 16.46 8.20
C GLY A 90 -1.04 15.79 9.57
N PHE A 91 -1.24 14.46 9.59
CA PHE A 91 -1.59 13.71 10.80
C PHE A 91 -0.76 12.45 11.03
N SER A 92 0.22 12.17 10.15
CA SER A 92 1.14 11.05 10.33
C SER A 92 2.02 11.27 11.56
N MET A 93 2.16 10.26 12.41
CA MET A 93 3.06 10.30 13.59
C MET A 93 4.51 10.58 13.22
N ALA A 94 4.93 10.28 11.99
CA ALA A 94 6.26 10.58 11.47
C ALA A 94 6.50 12.06 11.13
N ASN A 95 5.46 12.91 11.08
CA ASN A 95 5.53 14.33 10.68
C ASN A 95 5.01 15.26 11.78
N GLY A 96 5.66 15.27 12.95
CA GLY A 96 5.26 16.11 14.09
C GLY A 96 5.15 17.63 13.80
N ARG A 97 5.84 18.13 12.76
CA ARG A 97 5.88 19.57 12.40
C ARG A 97 4.70 20.05 11.52
N THR A 98 3.90 19.16 10.93
CA THR A 98 2.83 19.54 9.97
C THR A 98 1.42 19.25 10.48
N ARG A 99 1.25 19.02 11.78
CA ARG A 99 -0.04 18.75 12.45
C ARG A 99 -0.93 20.01 12.60
N THR A 100 -1.21 20.73 11.53
CA THR A 100 -2.09 21.89 11.60
C THR A 100 -3.47 21.59 11.00
N LYS A 101 -4.54 22.11 11.62
CA LYS A 101 -5.92 22.02 11.11
C LYS A 101 -6.08 22.59 9.69
N GLY A 102 -5.16 23.44 9.25
CA GLY A 102 -5.18 24.13 7.96
C GLY A 102 -4.43 23.45 6.83
N ASN A 103 -3.84 22.23 7.03
CA ASN A 103 -3.08 21.58 5.98
C ASN A 103 -3.98 21.23 4.78
N PRO A 104 -3.68 21.72 3.54
CA PRO A 104 -4.50 21.48 2.35
C PRO A 104 -4.73 19.99 2.05
N LYS A 105 -3.81 19.13 2.45
CA LYS A 105 -3.92 17.67 2.25
C LYS A 105 -5.05 17.03 3.09
N ASN A 106 -5.47 17.66 4.18
CA ASN A 106 -6.61 17.21 4.97
C ASN A 106 -7.94 17.42 4.22
N ARG A 107 -7.96 18.33 3.23
CA ARG A 107 -9.13 18.57 2.38
C ARG A 107 -9.38 17.45 1.38
N LEU A 108 -8.38 16.61 1.08
CA LEU A 108 -8.52 15.53 0.09
C LEU A 108 -9.49 14.43 0.53
N VAL A 109 -9.63 14.18 1.83
CA VAL A 109 -10.71 13.34 2.38
C VAL A 109 -12.10 13.87 1.99
N ASN A 110 -12.28 15.21 1.95
CA ASN A 110 -13.55 15.81 1.52
C ASN A 110 -13.85 15.55 0.05
N HIS A 111 -12.82 15.46 -0.81
CA HIS A 111 -13.02 15.12 -2.21
C HIS A 111 -13.41 13.65 -2.38
N PHE A 112 -12.84 12.72 -1.60
CA PHE A 112 -13.33 11.34 -1.55
C PHE A 112 -14.82 11.29 -1.19
N VAL A 113 -15.24 11.99 -0.13
CA VAL A 113 -16.65 12.07 0.30
C VAL A 113 -17.52 12.73 -0.76
N ARG A 114 -17.01 13.73 -1.47
CA ARG A 114 -17.71 14.36 -2.59
C ARG A 114 -18.05 13.35 -3.68
N PHE A 115 -17.10 12.53 -4.10
CA PHE A 115 -17.33 11.47 -5.08
C PHE A 115 -18.35 10.43 -4.57
N VAL A 116 -18.23 10.00 -3.32
CA VAL A 116 -19.21 9.09 -2.68
C VAL A 116 -20.60 9.70 -2.68
N ARG A 117 -20.75 11.01 -2.36
CA ARG A 117 -22.02 11.73 -2.36
C ARG A 117 -22.63 11.84 -3.77
N GLU A 118 -21.79 12.16 -4.77
CA GLU A 118 -22.25 12.42 -6.15
C GLU A 118 -22.59 11.14 -6.92
N ILE A 119 -21.83 10.07 -6.72
CA ILE A 119 -22.02 8.78 -7.39
C ILE A 119 -22.99 7.86 -6.62
N ARG A 120 -22.98 7.92 -5.28
CA ARG A 120 -23.83 7.14 -4.38
C ARG A 120 -23.70 5.62 -4.57
N PRO A 121 -22.48 5.03 -4.60
CA PRO A 121 -22.31 3.60 -4.77
C PRO A 121 -22.95 2.81 -3.60
N PRO A 122 -23.29 1.52 -3.78
CA PRO A 122 -23.71 0.67 -2.64
C PRO A 122 -22.67 0.55 -1.55
N LEU A 123 -21.39 0.52 -1.91
CA LEU A 123 -20.25 0.42 -0.98
C LEU A 123 -19.19 1.49 -1.23
N PHE A 124 -18.52 1.90 -0.17
CA PHE A 124 -17.23 2.59 -0.29
C PHE A 124 -16.19 1.99 0.64
N LEU A 125 -14.91 2.12 0.28
CA LEU A 125 -13.75 1.71 1.06
C LEU A 125 -12.75 2.86 1.10
N MET A 126 -12.54 3.47 2.26
CA MET A 126 -11.50 4.48 2.46
C MET A 126 -10.38 3.90 3.34
N GLU A 127 -9.18 3.78 2.77
CA GLU A 127 -7.98 3.36 3.49
C GLU A 127 -7.25 4.58 4.09
N ASN A 128 -6.59 4.35 5.24
CA ASN A 128 -5.69 5.36 5.81
C ASN A 128 -4.68 4.75 6.79
N VAL A 129 -3.73 5.57 7.24
CA VAL A 129 -2.76 5.22 8.27
C VAL A 129 -3.39 5.22 9.66
N LEU A 130 -2.76 4.51 10.63
CA LEU A 130 -3.27 4.36 12.00
C LEU A 130 -3.57 5.70 12.70
N GLY A 131 -2.72 6.73 12.45
CA GLY A 131 -2.90 8.06 13.01
C GLY A 131 -4.19 8.78 12.61
N PHE A 132 -4.89 8.32 11.55
CA PHE A 132 -6.18 8.87 11.14
C PHE A 132 -7.24 8.79 12.25
N ARG A 133 -7.20 7.77 13.10
CA ARG A 133 -8.16 7.56 14.21
C ARG A 133 -8.10 8.65 15.27
N SER A 134 -6.92 9.18 15.54
CA SER A 134 -6.66 10.13 16.65
C SER A 134 -6.56 11.58 16.22
N ILE A 135 -6.88 11.90 14.95
CA ILE A 135 -6.84 13.27 14.46
C ILE A 135 -7.81 14.14 15.23
N ALA A 136 -7.31 15.27 15.77
CA ALA A 136 -8.11 16.17 16.59
C ALA A 136 -8.94 15.42 17.65
N GLN A 137 -8.29 14.45 18.35
CA GLN A 137 -8.95 13.62 19.37
C GLN A 137 -10.15 12.81 18.84
N GLY A 138 -10.11 12.40 17.56
CA GLY A 138 -11.18 11.64 16.92
C GLY A 138 -12.26 12.46 16.23
N LYS A 139 -12.36 13.77 16.51
CA LYS A 139 -13.44 14.66 16.00
C LYS A 139 -13.55 14.68 14.47
N VAL A 140 -12.42 14.53 13.74
CA VAL A 140 -12.43 14.47 12.27
C VAL A 140 -13.14 13.22 11.79
N LEU A 141 -12.85 12.07 12.39
CA LEU A 141 -13.48 10.80 12.05
C LEU A 141 -14.98 10.82 12.39
N GLU A 142 -15.36 11.37 13.55
CA GLU A 142 -16.76 11.50 13.97
C GLU A 142 -17.55 12.37 13.00
N SER A 143 -17.04 13.56 12.66
CA SER A 143 -17.66 14.46 11.67
C SER A 143 -17.79 13.79 10.30
N LEU A 144 -16.78 13.04 9.87
CA LEU A 144 -16.82 12.29 8.62
C LEU A 144 -17.91 11.23 8.63
N ARG A 145 -18.00 10.45 9.71
CA ARG A 145 -19.04 9.41 9.89
C ARG A 145 -20.44 10.00 9.93
N ALA A 146 -20.65 11.12 10.63
CA ALA A 146 -21.93 11.82 10.66
C ALA A 146 -22.39 12.26 9.26
N ARG A 147 -21.49 12.86 8.47
CA ARG A 147 -21.77 13.26 7.08
C ARG A 147 -22.11 12.06 6.18
N LEU A 148 -21.41 10.95 6.33
CA LEU A 148 -21.67 9.72 5.57
C LEU A 148 -22.99 9.07 6.00
N SER A 149 -23.35 9.13 7.29
CA SER A 149 -24.63 8.66 7.80
C SER A 149 -25.80 9.45 7.19
N GLN A 150 -25.68 10.78 7.07
CA GLN A 150 -26.68 11.63 6.39
C GLN A 150 -26.87 11.27 4.91
N LEU A 151 -25.85 10.65 4.28
CA LEU A 151 -25.94 10.12 2.92
C LEU A 151 -26.54 8.69 2.87
N GLY A 152 -26.95 8.14 4.01
CA GLY A 152 -27.54 6.81 4.13
C GLY A 152 -26.53 5.67 4.25
N TYR A 153 -25.25 5.95 4.58
CA TYR A 153 -24.24 4.90 4.78
C TYR A 153 -24.14 4.50 6.25
N ARG A 154 -24.29 3.21 6.53
CA ARG A 154 -23.78 2.60 7.76
C ARG A 154 -22.28 2.41 7.62
N THR A 155 -21.51 2.93 8.58
CA THR A 155 -20.04 2.90 8.52
C THR A 155 -19.43 2.01 9.57
N LYS A 156 -18.41 1.23 9.20
CA LYS A 156 -17.56 0.46 10.12
C LYS A 156 -16.11 0.87 9.94
N LEU A 157 -15.42 1.08 11.06
CA LEU A 157 -13.99 1.35 11.09
C LEU A 157 -13.28 0.10 11.60
N VAL A 158 -12.32 -0.39 10.83
CA VAL A 158 -11.49 -1.54 11.21
C VAL A 158 -10.02 -1.20 11.13
N THR A 159 -9.21 -1.84 11.97
CA THR A 159 -7.75 -1.67 11.98
C THR A 159 -7.11 -3.04 11.80
N LEU A 160 -6.40 -3.22 10.67
CA LEU A 160 -5.85 -4.51 10.28
C LEU A 160 -4.33 -4.43 10.19
N ASN A 161 -3.66 -5.53 10.62
CA ASN A 161 -2.23 -5.71 10.41
C ASN A 161 -2.01 -6.57 9.16
N ALA A 162 -1.29 -6.06 8.17
CA ALA A 162 -1.01 -6.76 6.94
C ALA A 162 -0.33 -8.12 7.14
N ALA A 163 0.52 -8.26 8.17
CA ALA A 163 1.17 -9.52 8.51
C ALA A 163 0.17 -10.65 8.78
N SER A 164 -1.00 -10.36 9.33
CA SER A 164 -2.05 -11.34 9.59
C SER A 164 -2.69 -11.92 8.33
N TYR A 165 -2.40 -11.34 7.17
CA TYR A 165 -2.92 -11.76 5.86
C TYR A 165 -1.83 -12.26 4.90
N GLY A 166 -0.64 -12.58 5.44
CA GLY A 166 0.47 -13.17 4.68
C GLY A 166 1.41 -12.16 4.03
N VAL A 167 1.32 -10.89 4.39
CA VAL A 167 2.31 -9.87 4.02
C VAL A 167 3.51 -10.00 4.96
N PRO A 168 4.76 -10.12 4.49
CA PRO A 168 5.93 -10.25 5.36
C PRO A 168 6.34 -8.91 6.00
N GLN A 169 5.34 -8.20 6.55
CA GLN A 169 5.50 -6.86 7.10
C GLN A 169 4.43 -6.53 8.15
N HIS A 170 4.85 -6.06 9.29
CA HIS A 170 3.97 -5.42 10.25
C HIS A 170 3.59 -4.02 9.74
N ARG A 171 2.40 -3.94 9.11
CA ARG A 171 1.85 -2.71 8.55
C ARG A 171 0.39 -2.58 8.95
N TRP A 172 0.12 -1.70 9.87
CA TRP A 172 -1.22 -1.40 10.34
C TRP A 172 -1.90 -0.39 9.43
N ARG A 173 -3.12 -0.72 9.01
CA ARG A 173 -3.96 0.16 8.21
C ARG A 173 -5.37 0.23 8.78
N VAL A 174 -5.94 1.41 8.65
CA VAL A 174 -7.32 1.69 9.03
C VAL A 174 -8.16 1.70 7.77
N PHE A 175 -9.31 1.02 7.82
CA PHE A 175 -10.28 1.03 6.75
C PHE A 175 -11.61 1.55 7.29
N LEU A 176 -12.14 2.61 6.68
CA LEU A 176 -13.50 3.06 6.89
C LEU A 176 -14.35 2.52 5.74
N ILE A 177 -15.24 1.60 6.05
CA ILE A 177 -16.14 0.96 5.10
C ILE A 177 -17.54 1.51 5.30
N GLY A 178 -18.23 1.84 4.23
CA GLY A 178 -19.62 2.25 4.27
C GLY A 178 -20.50 1.42 3.36
N SER A 179 -21.70 1.11 3.84
CA SER A 179 -22.72 0.36 3.11
C SER A 179 -24.07 1.07 3.16
N ARG A 180 -24.75 1.18 2.01
CA ARG A 180 -26.15 1.62 1.89
C ARG A 180 -27.14 0.45 1.81
N ARG A 181 -26.63 -0.81 1.80
CA ARG A 181 -27.45 -2.01 1.65
C ARG A 181 -27.83 -2.69 2.97
N GLY A 182 -27.54 -2.06 4.11
CA GLY A 182 -27.87 -2.63 5.43
C GLY A 182 -26.95 -3.77 5.88
N LYS A 183 -26.18 -4.42 4.97
CA LYS A 183 -25.22 -5.46 5.35
C LYS A 183 -24.02 -4.86 6.08
N GLU A 184 -23.64 -5.47 7.20
CA GLU A 184 -22.50 -5.03 7.96
C GLU A 184 -21.21 -5.68 7.46
N PHE A 185 -20.13 -4.90 7.40
CA PHE A 185 -18.80 -5.43 7.07
C PHE A 185 -18.31 -6.35 8.19
N ARG A 186 -17.94 -7.57 7.84
CA ARG A 186 -17.23 -8.50 8.74
C ARG A 186 -15.75 -8.44 8.49
N GLU A 187 -14.97 -8.30 9.57
CA GLU A 187 -13.51 -8.30 9.45
C GLU A 187 -13.01 -9.62 8.85
N PRO A 188 -12.03 -9.58 7.91
CA PRO A 188 -11.43 -10.80 7.43
C PRO A 188 -10.71 -11.53 8.58
N LEU A 189 -10.89 -12.82 8.66
CA LEU A 189 -10.21 -13.64 9.68
C LEU A 189 -8.70 -13.66 9.43
N PRO A 190 -7.86 -13.46 10.47
CA PRO A 190 -6.42 -13.62 10.39
C PRO A 190 -6.05 -15.02 9.90
N ARG A 191 -5.12 -15.10 8.94
CA ARG A 191 -4.64 -16.37 8.39
C ARG A 191 -3.22 -16.72 8.86
N TYR A 192 -2.52 -15.76 9.46
CA TYR A 192 -1.14 -15.87 9.91
C TYR A 192 -0.95 -15.23 11.29
N GLY A 193 0.04 -15.69 12.03
CA GLY A 193 0.42 -15.16 13.35
C GLY A 193 -0.35 -15.77 14.52
N ASN A 194 -0.25 -15.16 15.68
CA ASN A 194 -0.69 -15.73 16.97
C ASN A 194 -2.17 -16.15 17.05
N LYS A 195 -3.01 -15.58 16.19
CA LYS A 195 -4.45 -15.94 16.10
C LYS A 195 -4.75 -16.96 15.00
N SER A 196 -3.71 -17.59 14.44
CA SER A 196 -3.80 -18.56 13.35
C SER A 196 -2.84 -19.73 13.58
N LYS A 197 -3.11 -20.88 12.93
CA LYS A 197 -2.20 -22.04 12.94
C LYS A 197 -0.92 -21.81 12.10
N LYS A 198 -0.88 -20.77 11.26
CA LYS A 198 0.28 -20.47 10.41
C LYS A 198 1.10 -19.32 11.01
N PRO A 199 2.42 -19.46 11.14
CA PRO A 199 3.29 -18.36 11.58
C PRO A 199 3.23 -17.20 10.57
N TYR A 200 3.71 -16.02 10.99
CA TYR A 200 3.87 -14.90 10.06
C TYR A 200 4.92 -15.24 8.99
N VAL A 201 4.71 -14.75 7.78
CA VAL A 201 5.74 -14.80 6.72
C VAL A 201 6.88 -13.87 7.09
N THR A 202 8.11 -14.39 7.05
CA THR A 202 9.32 -13.67 7.48
C THR A 202 9.99 -12.94 6.31
N VAL A 203 10.91 -12.04 6.65
CA VAL A 203 11.77 -11.37 5.65
C VAL A 203 12.59 -12.39 4.87
N ARG A 204 13.12 -13.42 5.54
CA ARG A 204 13.88 -14.50 4.90
C ARG A 204 13.03 -15.21 3.82
N GLU A 205 11.81 -15.61 4.18
CA GLU A 205 10.91 -16.30 3.26
C GLU A 205 10.53 -15.44 2.05
N ALA A 206 10.59 -14.10 2.19
CA ALA A 206 10.18 -13.20 1.13
C ALA A 206 11.28 -12.84 0.13
N ILE A 207 12.52 -12.61 0.61
CA ILE A 207 13.55 -11.99 -0.21
C ILE A 207 14.90 -12.73 -0.23
N ILE A 208 15.06 -13.86 0.48
CA ILE A 208 16.34 -14.57 0.57
C ILE A 208 16.25 -15.92 -0.12
N GLY A 209 17.14 -16.15 -1.09
CA GLY A 209 17.32 -17.43 -1.77
C GLY A 209 17.21 -17.31 -3.29
N ASP A 210 16.04 -16.91 -3.81
CA ASP A 210 15.79 -16.81 -5.25
C ASP A 210 16.20 -15.48 -5.87
N LEU A 211 16.29 -14.40 -5.08
CA LEU A 211 16.80 -13.11 -5.56
C LEU A 211 18.33 -13.07 -5.53
N PRO A 212 18.99 -12.56 -6.59
CA PRO A 212 20.44 -12.47 -6.64
C PRO A 212 21.00 -11.44 -5.67
N ASN A 213 22.25 -11.64 -5.25
CA ASN A 213 22.97 -10.61 -4.51
C ASN A 213 23.21 -9.39 -5.40
N ILE A 214 23.08 -8.19 -4.82
CA ILE A 214 23.27 -6.92 -5.54
C ILE A 214 24.64 -6.33 -5.19
N ILE A 215 25.45 -6.06 -6.23
CA ILE A 215 26.51 -5.07 -6.18
C ILE A 215 25.85 -3.73 -6.58
N PRO A 216 25.73 -2.76 -5.64
CA PRO A 216 25.02 -1.51 -5.93
C PRO A 216 25.57 -0.76 -7.14
N PRO A 217 24.71 -0.26 -8.07
CA PRO A 217 23.26 -0.11 -7.92
C PRO A 217 22.40 -1.32 -8.31
N GLY A 218 22.95 -2.43 -8.81
CA GLY A 218 22.21 -3.55 -9.38
C GLY A 218 21.79 -3.30 -10.82
N LYS A 219 20.89 -4.14 -11.33
CA LYS A 219 20.32 -4.04 -12.68
C LYS A 219 18.81 -3.95 -12.62
N ASP A 220 18.20 -3.12 -13.45
CA ASP A 220 16.74 -2.98 -13.50
C ASP A 220 16.07 -4.26 -14.03
N ILE A 221 16.74 -4.94 -14.97
CA ILE A 221 16.35 -6.26 -15.48
C ILE A 221 17.51 -7.22 -15.24
N SER A 222 17.22 -8.35 -14.61
CA SER A 222 18.19 -9.40 -14.31
C SER A 222 17.53 -10.80 -14.32
N SER A 223 18.32 -11.83 -14.10
CA SER A 223 17.83 -13.18 -13.86
C SER A 223 17.68 -13.43 -12.36
N TYR A 224 16.88 -14.40 -11.98
CA TYR A 224 16.84 -14.94 -10.63
C TYR A 224 18.14 -15.70 -10.31
N ALA A 225 18.48 -15.79 -9.03
CA ALA A 225 19.62 -16.59 -8.57
C ALA A 225 19.30 -18.09 -8.48
N GLY A 226 18.03 -18.42 -8.40
CA GLY A 226 17.56 -19.81 -8.28
C GLY A 226 16.04 -19.89 -8.35
N LEU A 227 15.53 -21.09 -8.12
CA LEU A 227 14.09 -21.34 -8.01
C LEU A 227 13.56 -20.85 -6.67
N PRO A 228 12.26 -20.48 -6.58
CA PRO A 228 11.61 -20.19 -5.32
C PRO A 228 11.73 -21.35 -4.34
N ASN A 229 12.18 -21.10 -3.13
CA ASN A 229 12.38 -22.11 -2.08
C ASN A 229 11.37 -22.00 -0.93
N THR A 230 10.40 -21.07 -1.03
CA THR A 230 9.29 -20.93 -0.10
C THR A 230 7.97 -20.75 -0.83
N LEU A 231 6.85 -21.09 -0.17
CA LEU A 231 5.51 -20.87 -0.74
C LEU A 231 5.26 -19.40 -1.05
N TYR A 232 5.82 -18.51 -0.24
CA TYR A 232 5.69 -17.07 -0.48
C TYR A 232 6.44 -16.64 -1.73
N GLN A 233 7.69 -17.07 -1.89
CA GLN A 233 8.47 -16.80 -3.11
C GLN A 233 7.78 -17.38 -4.35
N SER A 234 7.30 -18.61 -4.31
CA SER A 234 6.55 -19.22 -5.42
C SER A 234 5.34 -18.37 -5.82
N LYS A 235 4.61 -17.82 -4.83
CA LYS A 235 3.47 -16.93 -5.08
C LYS A 235 3.90 -15.61 -5.71
N MET A 236 5.01 -15.02 -5.27
CA MET A 236 5.50 -13.72 -5.78
C MET A 236 6.13 -13.85 -7.16
N HIS A 237 6.96 -14.87 -7.35
CA HIS A 237 7.64 -15.16 -8.59
C HIS A 237 6.66 -15.47 -9.74
N GLY A 238 5.60 -16.26 -9.45
CA GLY A 238 4.66 -16.70 -10.47
C GLY A 238 5.37 -17.49 -11.57
N ARG A 239 5.14 -17.10 -12.84
CA ARG A 239 5.77 -17.71 -14.03
C ARG A 239 6.78 -16.78 -14.71
N GLN A 240 7.40 -15.86 -13.95
CA GLN A 240 8.33 -14.89 -14.52
C GLN A 240 9.71 -15.50 -14.74
N ASN A 241 10.30 -15.27 -15.93
CA ASN A 241 11.68 -15.66 -16.24
C ASN A 241 12.67 -14.50 -16.04
N LYS A 242 12.18 -13.27 -15.94
CA LYS A 242 12.99 -12.06 -15.73
C LYS A 242 12.62 -11.40 -14.43
N LEU A 243 13.61 -10.91 -13.72
CA LEU A 243 13.48 -10.14 -12.50
C LEU A 243 13.58 -8.65 -12.82
N TYR A 244 12.54 -7.88 -12.48
CA TYR A 244 12.48 -6.44 -12.72
C TYR A 244 12.66 -5.64 -11.43
N ASN A 245 13.21 -4.43 -11.54
CA ASN A 245 13.37 -3.46 -10.47
C ASN A 245 14.26 -3.95 -9.29
N HIS A 246 15.21 -4.86 -9.56
CA HIS A 246 16.14 -5.33 -8.52
C HIS A 246 17.33 -4.40 -8.39
N ILE A 247 17.04 -3.10 -8.22
CA ILE A 247 18.01 -2.00 -8.11
C ILE A 247 17.91 -1.34 -6.73
N VAL A 248 19.04 -0.82 -6.27
CA VAL A 248 19.20 -0.15 -4.98
C VAL A 248 19.89 1.20 -5.13
N THR A 249 19.57 2.15 -4.29
CA THR A 249 20.28 3.44 -4.25
C THR A 249 21.76 3.21 -3.93
N LYS A 250 22.66 3.67 -4.80
CA LYS A 250 24.10 3.68 -4.54
C LYS A 250 24.38 4.64 -3.39
N ASN A 251 24.96 4.15 -2.30
CA ASN A 251 25.32 4.95 -1.13
C ASN A 251 26.81 5.27 -1.14
N GLY A 252 27.18 6.45 -0.68
CA GLY A 252 28.56 6.84 -0.41
C GLY A 252 29.17 6.01 0.74
N GLU A 253 30.48 6.11 0.91
CA GLU A 253 31.26 5.31 1.85
C GLU A 253 30.79 5.48 3.30
N THR A 254 30.59 6.70 3.76
CA THR A 254 30.09 7.00 5.11
C THR A 254 28.79 6.28 5.43
N VAL A 255 27.85 6.26 4.47
CA VAL A 255 26.55 5.56 4.66
C VAL A 255 26.75 4.05 4.69
N ARG A 256 27.65 3.51 3.87
CA ARG A 256 27.97 2.08 3.88
C ARG A 256 28.65 1.68 5.20
N LYS A 257 29.56 2.48 5.69
CA LYS A 257 30.23 2.30 6.98
C LYS A 257 29.21 2.32 8.14
N ARG A 258 28.28 3.28 8.15
CA ARG A 258 27.20 3.29 9.16
C ARG A 258 26.37 2.00 9.15
N LYS A 259 26.05 1.48 7.98
CA LYS A 259 25.29 0.23 7.85
C LYS A 259 26.03 -0.98 8.38
N SER A 260 27.36 -1.04 8.27
CA SER A 260 28.17 -2.18 8.75
C SER A 260 28.16 -2.33 10.27
N PHE A 261 27.97 -1.24 11.01
CA PHE A 261 27.89 -1.28 12.48
C PHE A 261 26.55 -1.82 13.03
N VAL A 262 25.50 -1.86 12.18
CA VAL A 262 24.18 -2.22 12.66
C VAL A 262 23.97 -3.74 12.57
N PRO A 263 23.80 -4.45 13.70
CA PRO A 263 23.53 -5.89 13.71
C PRO A 263 22.12 -6.21 13.25
N SER A 264 21.82 -7.50 13.04
CA SER A 264 20.46 -7.97 12.72
C SER A 264 19.45 -7.47 13.76
N GLY A 265 18.34 -6.89 13.30
CA GLY A 265 17.34 -6.26 14.17
C GLY A 265 17.77 -4.96 14.85
N GLY A 266 19.05 -4.52 14.69
CA GLY A 266 19.56 -3.26 15.22
C GLY A 266 19.08 -2.02 14.45
N ASN A 267 19.52 -0.84 14.91
CA ASN A 267 19.19 0.43 14.29
C ASN A 267 20.30 1.48 14.51
N TRP A 268 20.03 2.74 14.22
CA TRP A 268 20.99 3.84 14.35
C TRP A 268 21.70 3.92 15.71
N LYS A 269 21.12 3.41 16.80
CA LYS A 269 21.74 3.40 18.14
C LYS A 269 23.00 2.53 18.22
N ASN A 270 23.17 1.60 17.28
CA ASN A 270 24.36 0.74 17.19
C ASN A 270 25.52 1.41 16.44
N ILE A 271 25.31 2.61 15.87
CA ILE A 271 26.34 3.33 15.13
C ILE A 271 27.21 4.11 16.13
N PRO A 272 28.54 3.92 16.13
CA PRO A 272 29.45 4.65 17.01
C PRO A 272 29.29 6.17 16.88
N LYS A 273 29.50 6.91 17.98
CA LYS A 273 29.24 8.36 18.06
C LYS A 273 29.98 9.15 16.98
N GLU A 274 31.22 8.79 16.66
CA GLU A 274 32.05 9.42 15.63
C GLU A 274 31.46 9.30 14.21
N PHE A 275 30.62 8.31 13.95
CA PHE A 275 29.91 8.13 12.69
C PHE A 275 28.44 8.59 12.75
N CYS A 276 27.91 8.91 13.94
CA CYS A 276 26.50 9.15 14.20
C CYS A 276 26.09 10.63 14.06
N ASN A 277 26.44 11.28 12.94
CA ASN A 277 25.86 12.59 12.59
C ASN A 277 24.51 12.40 11.88
N ILE A 278 23.49 11.91 12.62
CA ILE A 278 22.17 11.58 12.11
C ILE A 278 21.16 12.54 12.71
N LYS A 279 20.56 13.40 11.85
CA LYS A 279 19.58 14.43 12.29
C LYS A 279 18.23 13.84 12.72
N VAL A 280 17.85 12.68 12.19
CA VAL A 280 16.53 12.06 12.38
C VAL A 280 16.72 10.71 13.08
N GLN A 281 16.31 10.62 14.34
CA GLN A 281 16.61 9.52 15.25
C GLN A 281 15.35 8.83 15.77
N TYR A 282 14.62 8.11 14.92
CA TYR A 282 13.59 7.19 15.38
C TYR A 282 13.95 5.73 15.11
N SER A 283 13.22 4.81 15.71
CA SER A 283 13.53 3.38 15.74
C SER A 283 13.71 2.73 14.36
N ALA A 284 13.07 3.28 13.32
CA ALA A 284 13.19 2.81 11.95
C ALA A 284 14.44 3.35 11.22
N THR A 285 15.18 4.33 11.79
CA THR A 285 16.36 4.92 11.15
C THR A 285 17.52 3.92 11.19
N TYR A 286 18.13 3.63 10.04
CA TYR A 286 19.16 2.60 9.89
C TYR A 286 18.74 1.24 10.48
N LYS A 287 17.48 0.85 10.33
CA LYS A 287 16.98 -0.45 10.81
C LYS A 287 17.46 -1.57 9.90
N ARG A 288 18.31 -2.47 10.39
CA ARG A 288 18.59 -3.73 9.71
C ARG A 288 17.46 -4.70 9.99
N LEU A 289 16.87 -5.24 8.92
CA LEU A 289 15.79 -6.17 9.07
C LEU A 289 16.25 -7.48 9.74
N ASN A 290 15.42 -8.03 10.62
CA ASN A 290 15.60 -9.37 11.15
C ASN A 290 15.09 -10.37 10.10
N PRO A 291 15.92 -11.31 9.61
CA PRO A 291 15.47 -12.28 8.60
C PRO A 291 14.38 -13.22 9.09
N ASN A 292 14.28 -13.47 10.39
CA ASN A 292 13.38 -14.45 10.99
C ASN A 292 12.04 -13.87 11.46
N GLU A 293 11.78 -12.60 11.16
CA GLU A 293 10.55 -11.89 11.53
C GLU A 293 9.95 -11.19 10.30
N PRO A 294 8.66 -10.82 10.34
CA PRO A 294 8.12 -9.83 9.40
C PRO A 294 8.89 -8.51 9.49
N SER A 295 9.06 -7.81 8.40
CA SER A 295 9.69 -6.49 8.41
C SER A 295 8.86 -5.48 9.21
N ILE A 296 9.51 -4.41 9.67
CA ILE A 296 8.79 -3.20 10.07
C ILE A 296 8.15 -2.56 8.84
N THR A 297 7.26 -1.58 9.06
CA THR A 297 6.58 -0.88 7.97
C THR A 297 7.58 -0.30 6.96
N VAL A 298 7.53 -0.82 5.73
CA VAL A 298 8.22 -0.28 4.55
C VAL A 298 7.43 0.94 4.09
N SER A 299 7.79 2.11 4.62
CA SER A 299 7.26 3.40 4.19
C SER A 299 8.28 4.07 3.26
N ASN A 300 8.59 5.33 3.45
CA ASN A 300 9.69 5.96 2.73
C ASN A 300 11.05 5.36 3.15
N TYR A 301 11.30 4.10 2.79
CA TYR A 301 12.43 3.30 3.27
C TYR A 301 13.79 3.83 2.81
N ARG A 302 13.83 4.68 1.77
CA ARG A 302 15.03 5.42 1.41
C ARG A 302 15.41 6.42 2.51
N LYS A 303 14.44 7.18 3.03
CA LYS A 303 14.68 8.17 4.11
C LYS A 303 14.97 7.50 5.45
N SER A 304 14.26 6.41 5.76
CA SER A 304 14.54 5.62 6.96
C SER A 304 15.79 4.76 6.84
N MET A 305 16.32 4.59 5.61
CA MET A 305 17.51 3.79 5.33
C MET A 305 17.42 2.35 5.87
N LEU A 306 16.31 1.65 5.58
CA LEU A 306 16.18 0.23 5.90
C LEU A 306 17.35 -0.55 5.29
N ILE A 307 17.93 -1.44 6.09
CA ILE A 307 19.11 -2.21 5.71
C ILE A 307 18.71 -3.65 5.42
N HIS A 308 19.24 -4.20 4.33
CA HIS A 308 19.10 -5.61 3.99
C HIS A 308 19.60 -6.51 5.12
N PRO A 309 18.96 -7.66 5.43
CA PRO A 309 19.33 -8.50 6.59
C PRO A 309 20.82 -8.89 6.61
N PHE A 310 21.40 -9.24 5.47
CA PHE A 310 22.74 -9.80 5.36
C PHE A 310 23.77 -8.90 4.63
N GLN A 311 23.33 -7.82 3.98
CA GLN A 311 24.22 -6.96 3.19
C GLN A 311 24.20 -5.53 3.72
N ASN A 312 25.34 -4.82 3.62
CA ASN A 312 25.49 -3.42 4.08
C ASN A 312 24.94 -2.41 3.07
N ARG A 313 23.75 -2.69 2.50
CA ARG A 313 23.02 -1.86 1.55
C ARG A 313 21.57 -1.64 1.97
N GLY A 314 20.88 -0.76 1.30
CA GLY A 314 19.43 -0.64 1.41
C GLY A 314 18.71 -1.80 0.73
N LEU A 315 17.39 -1.82 0.86
CA LEU A 315 16.54 -2.72 0.08
C LEU A 315 16.47 -2.26 -1.36
N SER A 316 16.46 -3.21 -2.29
CA SER A 316 16.08 -2.93 -3.66
C SER A 316 14.60 -2.61 -3.78
N VAL A 317 14.19 -2.05 -4.93
CA VAL A 317 12.77 -1.79 -5.19
C VAL A 317 12.00 -3.13 -5.18
N ARG A 318 12.54 -4.18 -5.79
CA ARG A 318 11.92 -5.52 -5.81
C ARG A 318 11.82 -6.17 -4.43
N GLU A 319 12.86 -6.11 -3.63
CA GLU A 319 12.82 -6.62 -2.25
C GLU A 319 11.75 -5.91 -1.43
N ALA A 320 11.68 -4.59 -1.51
CA ALA A 320 10.65 -3.81 -0.84
C ALA A 320 9.24 -4.11 -1.39
N ALA A 321 9.10 -4.32 -2.71
CA ALA A 321 7.85 -4.70 -3.36
C ALA A 321 7.36 -6.07 -2.88
N ARG A 322 8.25 -7.05 -2.75
CA ARG A 322 7.92 -8.36 -2.16
C ARG A 322 7.50 -8.24 -0.69
N LEU A 323 8.19 -7.41 0.10
CA LEU A 323 7.77 -7.14 1.49
C LEU A 323 6.41 -6.42 1.59
N GLN A 324 5.96 -5.80 0.51
CA GLN A 324 4.61 -5.22 0.35
C GLN A 324 3.63 -6.17 -0.36
N SER A 325 4.04 -7.41 -0.65
CA SER A 325 3.26 -8.44 -1.37
C SER A 325 2.88 -8.10 -2.82
N PHE A 326 3.66 -7.26 -3.50
CA PHE A 326 3.55 -7.16 -4.95
C PHE A 326 4.22 -8.36 -5.62
N PRO A 327 3.55 -9.02 -6.57
CA PRO A 327 4.15 -10.10 -7.33
C PRO A 327 5.24 -9.57 -8.29
N ASP A 328 6.15 -10.44 -8.73
CA ASP A 328 7.32 -10.03 -9.51
C ASP A 328 6.99 -9.57 -10.93
N TYR A 329 5.85 -9.98 -11.48
CA TYR A 329 5.34 -9.44 -12.74
C TYR A 329 4.88 -7.98 -12.64
N TYR A 330 4.69 -7.46 -11.42
CA TYR A 330 4.34 -6.06 -11.19
C TYR A 330 5.57 -5.17 -11.34
N ILE A 331 5.62 -4.37 -12.38
CA ILE A 331 6.80 -3.56 -12.73
C ILE A 331 6.55 -2.12 -12.35
N PHE A 332 7.47 -1.53 -11.59
CA PHE A 332 7.43 -0.12 -11.22
C PHE A 332 8.21 0.72 -12.23
N TYR A 333 7.70 1.91 -12.54
CA TYR A 333 8.27 2.83 -13.52
C TYR A 333 8.64 4.17 -12.90
N GLY A 334 9.67 4.79 -13.47
CA GLY A 334 10.22 6.07 -13.04
C GLY A 334 11.63 5.97 -12.46
N GLY A 335 12.16 7.06 -11.94
CA GLY A 335 13.45 7.04 -11.25
C GLY A 335 13.36 6.27 -9.92
N ILE A 336 14.49 5.71 -9.45
CA ILE A 336 14.56 4.85 -8.27
C ILE A 336 13.84 5.44 -7.04
N SER A 337 13.99 6.75 -6.80
CA SER A 337 13.33 7.43 -5.67
C SER A 337 11.81 7.45 -5.79
N SER A 338 11.28 7.58 -7.03
CA SER A 338 9.85 7.52 -7.30
C SER A 338 9.32 6.10 -7.09
N MET A 339 10.02 5.08 -7.63
CA MET A 339 9.63 3.67 -7.44
C MET A 339 9.63 3.27 -5.95
N GLN A 340 10.64 3.73 -5.19
CA GLN A 340 10.70 3.51 -3.74
C GLN A 340 9.54 4.17 -2.99
N GLN A 341 9.10 5.35 -3.42
CA GLN A 341 7.94 6.04 -2.84
C GLN A 341 6.65 5.30 -3.19
N GLN A 342 6.47 4.91 -4.45
CA GLN A 342 5.31 4.13 -4.92
C GLN A 342 5.12 2.86 -4.10
N VAL A 343 6.19 2.07 -3.92
CA VAL A 343 6.15 0.86 -3.07
C VAL A 343 5.81 1.21 -1.62
N GLY A 344 6.43 2.25 -1.07
CA GLY A 344 6.23 2.64 0.34
C GLY A 344 4.82 3.13 0.66
N ASP A 345 4.18 3.85 -0.27
CA ASP A 345 2.84 4.43 -0.07
C ASP A 345 1.73 3.40 -0.31
N ALA A 346 2.00 2.34 -1.05
CA ALA A 346 0.99 1.38 -1.46
C ALA A 346 0.29 0.65 -0.29
N VAL A 347 -0.97 0.33 -0.51
CA VAL A 347 -1.67 -0.70 0.27
C VAL A 347 -1.17 -2.07 -0.21
N PRO A 348 -0.73 -2.98 0.69
CA PRO A 348 -0.30 -4.31 0.27
C PRO A 348 -1.42 -5.08 -0.44
N PRO A 349 -1.17 -5.63 -1.66
CA PRO A 349 -2.19 -6.35 -2.42
C PRO A 349 -2.88 -7.48 -1.64
N LEU A 350 -2.14 -8.27 -0.85
CA LEU A 350 -2.74 -9.34 -0.04
C LEU A 350 -3.68 -8.83 1.06
N LEU A 351 -3.38 -7.68 1.67
CA LEU A 351 -4.28 -7.06 2.63
C LEU A 351 -5.53 -6.52 1.93
N ALA A 352 -5.35 -5.85 0.79
CA ALA A 352 -6.46 -5.34 -0.02
C ALA A 352 -7.36 -6.47 -0.54
N GLU A 353 -6.79 -7.62 -0.94
CA GLU A 353 -7.53 -8.83 -1.34
C GLU A 353 -8.39 -9.36 -0.18
N ALA A 354 -7.83 -9.43 1.03
CA ALA A 354 -8.57 -9.91 2.20
C ALA A 354 -9.77 -9.02 2.52
N VAL A 355 -9.62 -7.70 2.44
CA VAL A 355 -10.71 -6.73 2.62
C VAL A 355 -11.71 -6.82 1.47
N GLY A 356 -11.23 -6.87 0.22
CA GLY A 356 -12.05 -6.97 -0.99
C GLY A 356 -12.99 -8.19 -0.98
N LYS A 357 -12.50 -9.35 -0.53
CA LYS A 357 -13.33 -10.57 -0.38
C LYS A 357 -14.49 -10.39 0.60
N GLN A 358 -14.32 -9.58 1.65
CA GLN A 358 -15.44 -9.26 2.54
C GLN A 358 -16.42 -8.28 1.90
N LEU A 359 -15.94 -7.31 1.11
CA LEU A 359 -16.80 -6.40 0.35
C LEU A 359 -17.63 -7.15 -0.69
N MET A 360 -17.05 -8.14 -1.39
CA MET A 360 -17.78 -9.00 -2.33
C MET A 360 -18.96 -9.70 -1.65
N ARG A 361 -18.78 -10.25 -0.44
CA ARG A 361 -19.85 -10.88 0.36
C ARG A 361 -20.97 -9.90 0.77
N MET A 362 -20.68 -8.59 0.80
CA MET A 362 -21.71 -7.58 1.08
C MET A 362 -22.53 -7.25 -0.18
N LEU A 363 -22.02 -7.52 -1.38
CA LEU A 363 -22.71 -7.31 -2.65
C LEU A 363 -23.60 -8.50 -3.06
N SER A 364 -23.18 -9.71 -2.70
CA SER A 364 -24.02 -10.93 -2.81
C SER A 364 -25.15 -10.90 -1.79
#